data_dc836e14b7d609455182c9c915f529b2
#
_entry.id   dc836e14b7d609455182c9c915f529b2
#
_cell.length_a   1.000
_cell.length_b   1.000
_cell.length_c   1.000
_cell.angle_alpha   90.00
_cell.angle_beta   90.00
_cell.angle_gamma   90.00
#
_symmetry.space_group_name_H-M   'P 1'
#
loop_
_entity.id
_entity.type
_entity.pdbx_description
1 polymer ?
#
loop_
_entity_poly.entity_id
_entity_poly.type
_entity_poly.pdbx_seq_one_letter_code
_entity_poly.pdbx_strand_id
1 'polypeptide(L)'
;MPVIDIHNHFFPREWPDLAARFGTPNWPWIKHTEPGKAEIMIGDRFFRHIYSACWDPEVRLREMDRDGIDLQIISATPVLFAYERPIEQALDCAKLFNDAALELCAQGKGRLKALCQVPLQDPDAACNELSRAMRAGHLGVQIGNHVGDKNLDDPGIGTFLHHCADEGAAVLVHPWDMLGSQRMPKYMMAWTVGMPAETQLGIVAMILGGAFDKLPQKLKICFAHGGGSFAFLLGRLENAWKNHPVAHGVCELPPSQYLNRFSVDSAVFDPRALEFLVGTMGDDRVMLGSDYPFPLGEHPVGELIRTSTLAADAKSKLLGGNAERFLGLKLNESSAGTTEEKSPIVPKREQLTYSSYLHVPQLLELQRPQSSPEHHDEMLFIIVHQTYELWFKELLHDLDAVVGNLKDAVANPQSHDEVYEAARLLRRCTEITRVLVEQFTILETMLPTHFLAFRNLLEPASGFQSEQFRELEFLCGLKDEKMLRYHHPTPEAHAQLQRRLLEPSLRDVFFEALQAMGKLKSDGTATERERFEARARAVLSLYRDEHSYRAWIDVCERLTEFDELVVSWRLRHIQLVERVIGIRMGTGGSAGASYLKLTLDKKFFPELWEARTLLTE
;
A
#
# COMPACT_ATOMS: atom_id res chain seq x y z
N MET A 1 18.53 -2.66 -4.27
CA MET A 1 18.28 -1.89 -3.04
C MET A 1 18.54 -2.82 -1.87
N PRO A 2 19.25 -2.42 -0.82
CA PRO A 2 19.54 -3.30 0.31
C PRO A 2 18.26 -3.69 1.06
N VAL A 3 18.22 -4.88 1.60
CA VAL A 3 17.13 -5.39 2.44
C VAL A 3 17.47 -5.09 3.91
N ILE A 4 16.63 -4.29 4.57
CA ILE A 4 16.89 -3.74 5.90
C ILE A 4 15.76 -4.11 6.86
N ASP A 5 16.09 -4.89 7.88
CA ASP A 5 15.17 -5.26 8.96
C ASP A 5 15.34 -4.27 10.13
N ILE A 6 14.30 -3.44 10.37
CA ILE A 6 14.36 -2.37 11.37
C ILE A 6 13.90 -2.79 12.77
N HIS A 7 13.25 -3.94 12.88
CA HIS A 7 12.67 -4.43 14.12
C HIS A 7 13.17 -5.84 14.44
N ASN A 8 14.23 -5.89 15.20
CA ASN A 8 14.79 -7.14 15.72
C ASN A 8 15.51 -6.87 17.04
N HIS A 9 15.69 -7.93 17.80
CA HIS A 9 16.14 -7.83 19.18
C HIS A 9 17.48 -8.52 19.43
N PHE A 10 18.15 -8.09 20.48
CA PHE A 10 19.34 -8.74 20.99
C PHE A 10 19.32 -8.83 22.52
N PHE A 11 20.13 -9.71 23.05
CA PHE A 11 20.62 -9.73 24.42
C PHE A 11 22.13 -9.80 24.37
N PRO A 12 22.87 -9.13 25.27
CA PRO A 12 24.28 -9.42 25.45
C PRO A 12 24.46 -10.89 25.88
N ARG A 13 25.59 -11.48 25.57
CA ARG A 13 25.91 -12.85 26.01
C ARG A 13 25.92 -12.97 27.53
N GLU A 14 26.42 -11.95 28.20
CA GLU A 14 26.50 -11.85 29.65
C GLU A 14 26.37 -10.37 30.06
N TRP A 15 25.88 -10.12 31.24
CA TRP A 15 25.90 -8.79 31.88
C TRP A 15 25.99 -8.95 33.40
N PRO A 16 26.46 -7.91 34.13
CA PRO A 16 26.57 -7.93 35.58
C PRO A 16 25.27 -8.29 36.26
N ASP A 17 25.35 -8.95 37.43
CA ASP A 17 24.21 -9.12 38.32
C ASP A 17 23.67 -7.77 38.78
N LEU A 18 22.57 -7.35 38.14
CA LEU A 18 21.95 -6.04 38.41
C LEU A 18 21.27 -6.02 39.78
N ALA A 19 20.82 -7.17 40.30
CA ALA A 19 20.22 -7.25 41.63
C ALA A 19 21.28 -7.00 42.72
N ALA A 20 22.45 -7.61 42.59
CA ALA A 20 23.57 -7.34 43.48
C ALA A 20 24.13 -5.92 43.31
N ARG A 21 24.21 -5.40 42.08
CA ARG A 21 24.74 -4.08 41.77
C ARG A 21 23.89 -2.95 42.35
N PHE A 22 22.55 -3.08 42.29
CA PHE A 22 21.63 -2.04 42.72
C PHE A 22 20.96 -2.29 44.08
N GLY A 23 21.17 -3.49 44.66
CA GLY A 23 20.54 -3.85 45.93
C GLY A 23 19.00 -4.00 45.86
N THR A 24 18.46 -4.20 44.67
CA THR A 24 17.01 -4.35 44.43
C THR A 24 16.71 -5.64 43.68
N PRO A 25 15.66 -6.39 44.07
CA PRO A 25 15.34 -7.70 43.47
C PRO A 25 14.68 -7.59 42.10
N ASN A 26 14.48 -8.74 41.48
CA ASN A 26 13.70 -8.92 40.24
C ASN A 26 14.28 -8.19 39.02
N TRP A 27 15.57 -8.13 38.88
CA TRP A 27 16.25 -7.74 37.66
C TRP A 27 16.30 -8.92 36.67
N PRO A 28 16.25 -8.64 35.35
CA PRO A 28 16.49 -9.68 34.36
C PRO A 28 17.96 -10.13 34.39
N TRP A 29 18.17 -11.44 34.24
CA TRP A 29 19.48 -12.04 34.11
C TRP A 29 19.43 -13.24 33.16
N ILE A 30 20.59 -13.63 32.59
CA ILE A 30 20.73 -14.71 31.63
C ILE A 30 21.27 -15.97 32.30
N LYS A 31 20.61 -17.09 32.06
CA LYS A 31 21.03 -18.41 32.51
C LYS A 31 21.33 -19.29 31.32
N HIS A 32 22.61 -19.52 31.00
CA HIS A 32 22.99 -20.45 29.97
C HIS A 32 22.67 -21.89 30.40
N THR A 33 21.96 -22.62 29.55
CA THR A 33 21.50 -24.01 29.84
C THR A 33 22.26 -25.04 29.07
N GLU A 34 22.47 -24.83 27.76
CA GLU A 34 23.18 -25.68 26.83
C GLU A 34 24.01 -24.84 25.86
N PRO A 35 24.96 -25.38 25.12
CA PRO A 35 25.66 -24.64 24.07
C PRO A 35 24.66 -24.01 23.08
N GLY A 36 24.68 -22.71 22.94
CA GLY A 36 23.79 -21.95 22.06
C GLY A 36 22.36 -21.71 22.58
N LYS A 37 22.03 -22.10 23.82
CA LYS A 37 20.73 -21.89 24.44
C LYS A 37 20.84 -21.23 25.82
N ALA A 38 19.89 -20.38 26.13
CA ALA A 38 19.78 -19.73 27.42
C ALA A 38 18.32 -19.46 27.81
N GLU A 39 18.13 -19.15 29.08
CA GLU A 39 16.87 -18.69 29.66
C GLU A 39 17.07 -17.25 30.17
N ILE A 40 16.09 -16.39 29.91
CA ILE A 40 15.99 -15.12 30.59
C ILE A 40 15.13 -15.32 31.83
N MET A 41 15.67 -14.92 32.97
CA MET A 41 15.05 -14.99 34.29
C MET A 41 14.78 -13.58 34.80
N ILE A 42 13.70 -13.37 35.55
CA ILE A 42 13.43 -12.15 36.32
C ILE A 42 13.39 -12.53 37.79
N GLY A 43 14.46 -12.26 38.51
CA GLY A 43 14.67 -12.87 39.82
C GLY A 43 14.70 -14.40 39.70
N ASP A 44 13.86 -15.13 40.44
CA ASP A 44 13.72 -16.59 40.36
C ASP A 44 12.68 -17.06 39.33
N ARG A 45 12.00 -16.13 38.67
CA ARG A 45 10.93 -16.46 37.73
C ARG A 45 11.48 -16.60 36.32
N PHE A 46 11.17 -17.73 35.66
CA PHE A 46 11.40 -17.92 34.25
C PHE A 46 10.59 -16.92 33.41
N PHE A 47 11.25 -16.27 32.44
CA PHE A 47 10.62 -15.35 31.51
C PHE A 47 10.52 -15.91 30.10
N ARG A 48 11.67 -16.33 29.49
CA ARG A 48 11.66 -16.90 28.13
C ARG A 48 12.92 -17.67 27.79
N HIS A 49 12.79 -18.64 26.89
CA HIS A 49 13.93 -19.26 26.22
C HIS A 49 14.46 -18.37 25.11
N ILE A 50 15.78 -18.33 24.97
CA ILE A 50 16.49 -17.65 23.89
C ILE A 50 17.62 -18.55 23.37
N TYR A 51 18.10 -18.24 22.16
CA TYR A 51 19.21 -18.96 21.55
C TYR A 51 20.29 -18.00 21.04
N SER A 52 21.42 -18.58 20.56
CA SER A 52 22.65 -17.84 20.29
C SER A 52 22.52 -16.71 19.28
N ALA A 53 21.52 -16.72 18.38
CA ALA A 53 21.25 -15.58 17.50
C ALA A 53 20.95 -14.28 18.24
N CYS A 54 20.58 -14.33 19.53
CA CYS A 54 20.42 -13.13 20.35
C CYS A 54 21.73 -12.42 20.66
N TRP A 55 22.87 -13.15 20.78
CA TRP A 55 24.15 -12.63 21.26
C TRP A 55 25.37 -12.98 20.43
N ASP A 56 25.25 -13.91 19.48
CA ASP A 56 26.37 -14.39 18.66
C ASP A 56 26.27 -13.78 17.25
N PRO A 57 27.16 -12.85 16.89
CA PRO A 57 27.12 -12.19 15.61
C PRO A 57 27.37 -13.13 14.43
N GLU A 58 28.13 -14.21 14.60
CA GLU A 58 28.36 -15.16 13.50
C GLU A 58 27.11 -15.99 13.18
N VAL A 59 26.37 -16.40 14.22
CA VAL A 59 25.09 -17.09 14.05
C VAL A 59 24.11 -16.15 13.32
N ARG A 60 23.98 -14.92 13.79
CA ARG A 60 23.11 -13.90 13.22
C ARG A 60 23.45 -13.62 11.76
N LEU A 61 24.70 -13.39 11.43
CA LEU A 61 25.14 -13.14 10.05
C LEU A 61 24.84 -14.32 9.11
N ARG A 62 25.02 -15.56 9.55
CA ARG A 62 24.64 -16.73 8.74
C ARG A 62 23.14 -16.82 8.49
N GLU A 63 22.32 -16.48 9.48
CA GLU A 63 20.86 -16.45 9.32
C GLU A 63 20.42 -15.27 8.42
N MET A 64 21.05 -14.11 8.54
CA MET A 64 20.86 -12.99 7.61
C MET A 64 21.23 -13.38 6.16
N ASP A 65 22.34 -14.11 5.96
CA ASP A 65 22.74 -14.60 4.63
C ASP A 65 21.70 -15.57 4.05
N ARG A 66 21.20 -16.50 4.87
CA ARG A 66 20.14 -17.44 4.48
C ARG A 66 18.87 -16.72 4.04
N ASP A 67 18.47 -15.68 4.76
CA ASP A 67 17.21 -14.97 4.56
C ASP A 67 17.36 -13.76 3.59
N GLY A 68 18.58 -13.49 3.08
CA GLY A 68 18.86 -12.40 2.14
C GLY A 68 18.67 -11.02 2.76
N ILE A 69 19.08 -10.83 4.01
CA ILE A 69 19.02 -9.55 4.75
C ILE A 69 20.39 -8.88 4.70
N ASP A 70 20.47 -7.66 4.19
CA ASP A 70 21.74 -6.92 4.09
C ASP A 70 22.10 -6.21 5.39
N LEU A 71 21.11 -5.67 6.11
CA LEU A 71 21.31 -4.89 7.32
C LEU A 71 20.21 -5.19 8.35
N GLN A 72 20.61 -5.40 9.61
CA GLN A 72 19.68 -5.44 10.75
C GLN A 72 19.94 -4.28 11.70
N ILE A 73 18.85 -3.68 12.20
CA ILE A 73 18.88 -2.62 13.19
C ILE A 73 18.50 -3.20 14.54
N ILE A 74 19.48 -3.64 15.29
CA ILE A 74 19.26 -4.33 16.56
C ILE A 74 18.81 -3.35 17.65
N SER A 75 17.93 -3.82 18.53
CA SER A 75 17.49 -3.07 19.72
C SER A 75 17.42 -4.01 20.94
N ALA A 76 17.59 -3.44 22.12
CA ALA A 76 17.48 -4.21 23.36
C ALA A 76 16.05 -4.75 23.50
N THR A 77 15.91 -5.99 23.96
CA THR A 77 14.58 -6.57 24.22
C THR A 77 13.85 -5.74 25.28
N PRO A 78 12.57 -5.40 25.14
CA PRO A 78 11.84 -4.48 26.02
C PRO A 78 11.84 -4.83 27.52
N VAL A 79 12.06 -6.10 27.90
CA VAL A 79 12.24 -6.52 29.28
C VAL A 79 13.40 -5.79 29.99
N LEU A 80 14.28 -5.13 29.22
CA LEU A 80 15.44 -4.37 29.70
C LEU A 80 15.17 -2.85 29.82
N PHE A 81 13.97 -2.33 29.54
CA PHE A 81 13.66 -0.89 29.58
C PHE A 81 13.76 -0.26 30.98
N ALA A 82 13.45 -1.00 32.03
CA ALA A 82 13.59 -0.59 33.43
C ALA A 82 12.82 0.70 33.81
N TYR A 83 11.68 1.00 33.18
CA TYR A 83 10.90 2.23 33.43
C TYR A 83 10.30 2.31 34.84
N GLU A 84 10.12 1.19 35.52
CA GLU A 84 9.63 1.11 36.90
C GLU A 84 10.74 1.28 37.96
N ARG A 85 12.00 1.46 37.51
CA ARG A 85 13.17 1.55 38.40
C ARG A 85 13.53 3.00 38.71
N PRO A 86 14.23 3.26 39.83
CA PRO A 86 14.81 4.56 40.10
C PRO A 86 15.68 5.03 38.93
N ILE A 87 15.63 6.32 38.62
CA ILE A 87 16.22 6.89 37.42
C ILE A 87 17.72 6.57 37.27
N GLU A 88 18.47 6.62 38.35
CA GLU A 88 19.91 6.33 38.35
C GLU A 88 20.20 4.88 37.93
N GLN A 89 19.38 3.94 38.40
CA GLN A 89 19.49 2.52 38.04
C GLN A 89 19.07 2.29 36.58
N ALA A 90 17.97 2.92 36.15
CA ALA A 90 17.49 2.80 34.78
C ALA A 90 18.47 3.41 33.78
N LEU A 91 19.10 4.54 34.10
CA LEU A 91 20.10 5.18 33.27
C LEU A 91 21.39 4.33 33.17
N ASP A 92 21.84 3.73 34.28
CA ASP A 92 23.02 2.87 34.29
C ASP A 92 22.74 1.58 33.48
N CYS A 93 21.53 1.03 33.61
CA CYS A 93 21.06 -0.11 32.81
C CYS A 93 20.99 0.25 31.31
N ALA A 94 20.44 1.42 30.96
CA ALA A 94 20.38 1.86 29.58
C ALA A 94 21.78 1.99 28.96
N LYS A 95 22.73 2.63 29.64
CA LYS A 95 24.11 2.75 29.16
C LYS A 95 24.76 1.39 28.95
N LEU A 96 24.61 0.48 29.90
CA LEU A 96 25.16 -0.87 29.82
C LEU A 96 24.70 -1.60 28.54
N PHE A 97 23.40 -1.60 28.25
CA PHE A 97 22.87 -2.31 27.09
C PHE A 97 23.09 -1.55 25.78
N ASN A 98 23.13 -0.23 25.79
CA ASN A 98 23.48 0.56 24.61
C ASN A 98 24.94 0.31 24.20
N ASP A 99 25.87 0.28 25.15
CA ASP A 99 27.27 0.01 24.86
C ASP A 99 27.46 -1.44 24.37
N ALA A 100 26.77 -2.43 24.98
CA ALA A 100 26.79 -3.82 24.52
C ALA A 100 26.19 -3.99 23.08
N ALA A 101 25.22 -3.19 22.72
CA ALA A 101 24.68 -3.18 21.34
C ALA A 101 25.75 -2.75 20.32
N LEU A 102 26.53 -1.73 20.61
CA LEU A 102 27.61 -1.27 19.75
C LEU A 102 28.77 -2.29 19.68
N GLU A 103 29.06 -2.97 20.79
CA GLU A 103 30.04 -4.07 20.79
C GLU A 103 29.62 -5.22 19.85
N LEU A 104 28.33 -5.58 19.85
CA LEU A 104 27.77 -6.57 18.91
C LEU A 104 27.83 -6.05 17.46
N CYS A 105 27.48 -4.77 17.23
CA CYS A 105 27.57 -4.14 15.92
C CYS A 105 29.00 -4.13 15.36
N ALA A 106 30.01 -3.88 16.19
CA ALA A 106 31.42 -3.89 15.80
C ALA A 106 31.85 -5.25 15.24
N GLN A 107 31.27 -6.35 15.74
CA GLN A 107 31.53 -7.71 15.28
C GLN A 107 30.67 -8.10 14.06
N GLY A 108 29.64 -7.30 13.73
CA GLY A 108 28.65 -7.58 12.68
C GLY A 108 29.11 -7.25 11.26
N LYS A 109 30.41 -7.04 11.00
CA LYS A 109 31.00 -6.80 9.66
C LYS A 109 30.30 -5.68 8.88
N GLY A 110 29.82 -4.64 9.57
CA GLY A 110 29.08 -3.50 8.99
C GLY A 110 27.59 -3.77 8.70
N ARG A 111 27.10 -5.00 8.93
CA ARG A 111 25.72 -5.43 8.66
C ARG A 111 24.79 -5.33 9.89
N LEU A 112 25.31 -4.87 11.02
CA LEU A 112 24.54 -4.59 12.21
C LEU A 112 24.68 -3.12 12.57
N LYS A 113 23.57 -2.47 12.90
CA LYS A 113 23.46 -1.14 13.48
C LYS A 113 22.50 -1.21 14.65
N ALA A 114 22.47 -0.19 15.50
CA ALA A 114 21.68 -0.24 16.73
C ALA A 114 20.77 0.97 16.93
N LEU A 115 19.62 0.72 17.57
CA LEU A 115 18.85 1.70 18.30
C LEU A 115 19.20 1.59 19.78
N CYS A 116 19.33 2.72 20.47
CA CYS A 116 19.53 2.74 21.91
C CYS A 116 18.21 2.58 22.67
N GLN A 117 18.30 2.37 23.97
CA GLN A 117 17.18 2.54 24.91
C GLN A 117 17.51 3.70 25.88
N VAL A 118 16.49 4.29 26.49
CA VAL A 118 16.62 5.45 27.38
C VAL A 118 15.71 5.30 28.59
N PRO A 119 16.04 5.96 29.72
CA PRO A 119 15.17 5.99 30.91
C PRO A 119 14.01 6.99 30.69
N LEU A 120 12.99 6.60 29.91
CA LEU A 120 11.92 7.47 29.44
C LEU A 120 11.03 8.04 30.57
N GLN A 121 11.10 7.49 31.78
CA GLN A 121 10.44 8.04 32.98
C GLN A 121 10.98 9.41 33.42
N ASP A 122 12.17 9.79 32.96
CA ASP A 122 12.77 11.11 33.13
C ASP A 122 13.21 11.68 31.77
N PRO A 123 12.47 12.66 31.22
CA PRO A 123 12.75 13.21 29.90
C PRO A 123 14.13 13.81 29.73
N ASP A 124 14.69 14.47 30.79
CA ASP A 124 16.02 15.11 30.72
C ASP A 124 17.12 14.05 30.67
N ALA A 125 17.02 13.01 31.49
CA ALA A 125 17.95 11.90 31.48
C ALA A 125 17.86 11.12 30.16
N ALA A 126 16.64 10.95 29.62
CA ALA A 126 16.41 10.31 28.33
C ALA A 126 17.04 11.10 27.16
N CYS A 127 16.87 12.41 27.11
CA CYS A 127 17.50 13.29 26.11
C CYS A 127 19.04 13.21 26.18
N ASN A 128 19.61 13.28 27.39
CA ASN A 128 21.05 13.20 27.59
C ASN A 128 21.63 11.86 27.13
N GLU A 129 20.96 10.74 27.46
CA GLU A 129 21.40 9.41 27.04
C GLU A 129 21.22 9.20 25.52
N LEU A 130 20.13 9.67 24.92
CA LEU A 130 19.97 9.66 23.46
C LEU A 130 21.14 10.37 22.78
N SER A 131 21.45 11.61 23.18
CA SER A 131 22.55 12.37 22.59
C SER A 131 23.91 11.68 22.78
N ARG A 132 24.15 11.01 23.94
CA ARG A 132 25.34 10.21 24.17
C ARG A 132 25.40 9.03 23.19
N ALA A 133 24.30 8.29 23.07
CA ALA A 133 24.20 7.11 22.24
C ALA A 133 24.32 7.44 20.74
N MET A 134 23.69 8.52 20.27
CA MET A 134 23.81 8.99 18.90
C MET A 134 25.26 9.34 18.54
N ARG A 135 25.97 10.06 19.43
CA ARG A 135 27.40 10.36 19.25
C ARG A 135 28.28 9.11 19.26
N ALA A 136 27.86 8.05 19.97
CA ALA A 136 28.56 6.77 19.99
C ALA A 136 28.31 5.91 18.75
N GLY A 137 27.28 6.21 17.94
CA GLY A 137 27.01 5.53 16.66
C GLY A 137 25.67 4.82 16.54
N HIS A 138 24.75 5.00 17.49
CA HIS A 138 23.36 4.56 17.34
C HIS A 138 22.64 5.40 16.27
N LEU A 139 21.63 4.82 15.60
CA LEU A 139 20.83 5.49 14.56
C LEU A 139 19.54 6.12 15.11
N GLY A 140 19.25 5.91 16.37
CA GLY A 140 18.03 6.36 17.02
C GLY A 140 17.76 5.57 18.29
N VAL A 141 16.50 5.46 18.66
CA VAL A 141 16.06 4.92 19.95
C VAL A 141 14.87 3.97 19.78
N GLN A 142 14.82 2.93 20.60
CA GLN A 142 13.61 2.14 20.86
C GLN A 142 13.01 2.56 22.20
N ILE A 143 11.71 2.86 22.22
CA ILE A 143 10.96 3.23 23.42
C ILE A 143 9.71 2.37 23.60
N GLY A 144 9.16 2.33 24.81
CA GLY A 144 7.87 1.75 25.10
C GLY A 144 6.69 2.62 24.65
N ASN A 145 5.49 2.05 24.64
CA ASN A 145 4.23 2.75 24.32
C ASN A 145 3.76 3.70 25.42
N HIS A 146 4.23 3.50 26.63
CA HIS A 146 3.86 4.27 27.81
C HIS A 146 4.91 4.13 28.90
N VAL A 147 4.83 4.97 29.91
CA VAL A 147 5.62 4.88 31.15
C VAL A 147 4.69 5.00 32.35
N GLY A 148 4.45 3.91 33.05
CA GLY A 148 3.42 3.86 34.08
C GLY A 148 2.06 4.26 33.50
N ASP A 149 1.39 5.24 34.09
CA ASP A 149 0.09 5.74 33.61
C ASP A 149 0.19 6.82 32.50
N LYS A 150 1.41 7.18 32.07
CA LYS A 150 1.64 8.20 31.05
C LYS A 150 1.71 7.57 29.67
N ASN A 151 0.75 7.90 28.81
CA ASN A 151 0.78 7.54 27.40
C ASN A 151 1.73 8.46 26.59
N LEU A 152 1.92 8.17 25.31
CA LEU A 152 2.84 8.91 24.43
C LEU A 152 2.44 10.37 24.15
N ASP A 153 1.25 10.79 24.54
CA ASP A 153 0.80 12.19 24.51
C ASP A 153 1.17 13.00 25.77
N ASP A 154 1.84 12.38 26.77
CA ASP A 154 2.35 13.09 27.95
C ASP A 154 3.35 14.19 27.53
N PRO A 155 3.23 15.40 28.08
CA PRO A 155 4.11 16.52 27.71
C PRO A 155 5.61 16.25 27.92
N GLY A 156 5.99 15.47 28.95
CA GLY A 156 7.38 15.08 29.18
C GLY A 156 7.91 14.16 28.08
N ILE A 157 7.12 13.15 27.68
CA ILE A 157 7.45 12.29 26.54
C ILE A 157 7.48 13.11 25.25
N GLY A 158 6.57 14.08 25.09
CA GLY A 158 6.58 15.04 23.98
C GLY A 158 7.89 15.82 23.89
N THR A 159 8.45 16.29 25.04
CA THR A 159 9.75 16.94 25.09
C THR A 159 10.88 16.03 24.57
N PHE A 160 10.88 14.77 24.98
CA PHE A 160 11.84 13.78 24.49
C PHE A 160 11.70 13.54 22.98
N LEU A 161 10.46 13.42 22.46
CA LEU A 161 10.22 13.23 21.03
C LEU A 161 10.63 14.45 20.20
N HIS A 162 10.49 15.68 20.72
CA HIS A 162 11.08 16.88 20.12
C HIS A 162 12.60 16.77 20.00
N HIS A 163 13.26 16.35 21.08
CA HIS A 163 14.71 16.15 21.08
C HIS A 163 15.14 15.07 20.07
N CYS A 164 14.38 13.95 19.95
CA CYS A 164 14.63 12.95 18.91
C CYS A 164 14.58 13.56 17.49
N ALA A 165 13.59 14.44 17.24
CA ALA A 165 13.47 15.11 15.95
C ALA A 165 14.64 16.07 15.68
N ASP A 166 15.17 16.74 16.69
CA ASP A 166 16.30 17.65 16.57
C ASP A 166 17.62 16.92 16.33
N GLU A 167 17.84 15.80 17.00
CA GLU A 167 18.99 14.91 16.77
C GLU A 167 18.87 14.11 15.45
N GLY A 168 17.71 14.15 14.78
CA GLY A 168 17.44 13.35 13.58
C GLY A 168 17.34 11.84 13.86
N ALA A 169 17.13 11.46 15.11
CA ALA A 169 17.05 10.08 15.57
C ALA A 169 15.80 9.37 15.04
N ALA A 170 15.94 8.11 14.62
CA ALA A 170 14.82 7.23 14.31
C ALA A 170 14.23 6.69 15.62
N VAL A 171 12.91 6.75 15.79
CA VAL A 171 12.19 6.27 16.98
C VAL A 171 11.39 5.04 16.63
N LEU A 172 11.72 3.88 17.21
CA LEU A 172 10.92 2.67 17.17
C LEU A 172 10.12 2.57 18.46
N VAL A 173 8.80 2.57 18.38
CA VAL A 173 7.90 2.38 19.52
C VAL A 173 7.53 0.91 19.59
N HIS A 174 7.92 0.24 20.67
CA HIS A 174 7.69 -1.18 20.89
C HIS A 174 6.87 -1.40 22.16
N PRO A 175 5.79 -2.19 22.12
CA PRO A 175 4.93 -2.43 23.29
C PRO A 175 5.68 -3.15 24.41
N TRP A 176 5.49 -2.67 25.62
CA TRP A 176 5.92 -3.26 26.87
C TRP A 176 4.85 -3.02 27.94
N ASP A 177 4.72 -3.92 28.90
CA ASP A 177 3.66 -3.92 29.93
C ASP A 177 2.24 -3.86 29.31
N MET A 178 1.90 -4.94 28.62
CA MET A 178 0.73 -5.05 27.75
C MET A 178 -0.58 -4.82 28.49
N LEU A 179 -1.46 -4.05 27.88
CA LEU A 179 -2.81 -3.73 28.35
C LEU A 179 -3.58 -4.98 28.76
N GLY A 180 -4.04 -5.02 30.03
CA GLY A 180 -4.86 -6.09 30.55
C GLY A 180 -4.13 -7.43 30.72
N SER A 181 -2.80 -7.46 30.79
CA SER A 181 -1.98 -8.67 30.94
C SER A 181 -2.42 -9.57 32.12
N GLN A 182 -2.90 -8.99 33.22
CA GLN A 182 -3.41 -9.71 34.38
C GLN A 182 -4.65 -10.58 34.07
N ARG A 183 -5.38 -10.29 33.00
CA ARG A 183 -6.52 -11.08 32.50
C ARG A 183 -6.11 -12.12 31.46
N MET A 184 -4.85 -12.12 31.04
CA MET A 184 -4.31 -12.91 29.93
C MET A 184 -3.13 -13.82 30.34
N PRO A 185 -3.25 -14.62 31.46
CA PRO A 185 -2.13 -15.41 31.96
C PRO A 185 -1.86 -16.70 31.17
N LYS A 186 -2.73 -17.05 30.18
CA LYS A 186 -2.65 -18.31 29.44
C LYS A 186 -2.54 -18.05 27.94
N TYR A 187 -2.06 -19.06 27.22
CA TYR A 187 -2.07 -19.14 25.73
C TYR A 187 -1.33 -18.01 25.03
N MET A 188 -0.35 -17.40 25.67
CA MET A 188 0.38 -16.26 25.12
C MET A 188 -0.54 -15.05 24.76
N MET A 189 -1.72 -14.96 25.34
CA MET A 189 -2.69 -13.89 25.01
C MET A 189 -2.16 -12.49 25.30
N ALA A 190 -1.26 -12.31 26.26
CA ALA A 190 -0.61 -11.02 26.48
C ALA A 190 0.16 -10.55 25.23
N TRP A 191 0.79 -11.47 24.47
CA TRP A 191 1.50 -11.18 23.23
C TRP A 191 0.60 -11.14 22.00
N THR A 192 -0.40 -12.03 21.91
CA THR A 192 -1.25 -12.15 20.72
C THR A 192 -2.45 -11.19 20.73
N VAL A 193 -2.86 -10.69 21.87
CA VAL A 193 -4.00 -9.78 22.07
C VAL A 193 -3.56 -8.47 22.73
N GLY A 194 -2.89 -8.55 23.88
CA GLY A 194 -2.50 -7.38 24.69
C GLY A 194 -1.48 -6.49 23.96
N MET A 195 -0.48 -7.09 23.35
CA MET A 195 0.59 -6.37 22.64
C MET A 195 0.06 -5.54 21.44
N PRO A 196 -0.74 -6.08 20.50
CA PRO A 196 -1.35 -5.28 19.45
C PRO A 196 -2.30 -4.19 19.97
N ALA A 197 -3.04 -4.48 21.06
CA ALA A 197 -3.92 -3.48 21.68
C ALA A 197 -3.13 -2.33 22.31
N GLU A 198 -1.99 -2.61 22.94
CA GLU A 198 -1.09 -1.62 23.52
C GLU A 198 -0.49 -0.72 22.45
N THR A 199 -0.03 -1.28 21.34
CA THR A 199 0.49 -0.48 20.21
C THR A 199 -0.57 0.45 19.64
N GLN A 200 -1.79 -0.04 19.44
CA GLN A 200 -2.93 0.79 19.02
C GLN A 200 -3.21 1.92 20.00
N LEU A 201 -3.20 1.64 21.31
CA LEU A 201 -3.44 2.65 22.35
C LEU A 201 -2.41 3.78 22.26
N GLY A 202 -1.12 3.45 22.10
CA GLY A 202 -0.07 4.44 21.93
C GLY A 202 -0.29 5.36 20.71
N ILE A 203 -0.66 4.79 19.56
CA ILE A 203 -0.97 5.59 18.35
C ILE A 203 -2.18 6.49 18.58
N VAL A 204 -3.27 5.94 19.13
CA VAL A 204 -4.52 6.68 19.39
C VAL A 204 -4.30 7.81 20.39
N ALA A 205 -3.51 7.58 21.45
CA ALA A 205 -3.15 8.62 22.42
C ALA A 205 -2.41 9.78 21.73
N MET A 206 -1.42 9.50 20.87
CA MET A 206 -0.70 10.55 20.13
C MET A 206 -1.61 11.34 19.17
N ILE A 207 -2.57 10.71 18.53
CA ILE A 207 -3.53 11.37 17.65
C ILE A 207 -4.50 12.22 18.48
N LEU A 208 -5.31 11.59 19.34
CA LEU A 208 -6.39 12.27 20.06
C LEU A 208 -5.88 13.23 21.14
N GLY A 209 -4.70 12.98 21.72
CA GLY A 209 -4.01 13.88 22.63
C GLY A 209 -3.32 15.08 21.95
N GLY A 210 -3.40 15.18 20.60
CA GLY A 210 -2.82 16.27 19.82
C GLY A 210 -1.29 16.33 19.85
N ALA A 211 -0.63 15.20 20.14
CA ALA A 211 0.83 15.13 20.14
C ALA A 211 1.38 15.37 18.73
N PHE A 212 0.79 14.77 17.70
CA PHE A 212 1.22 14.98 16.33
C PHE A 212 1.01 16.39 15.79
N ASP A 213 0.09 17.18 16.36
CA ASP A 213 -0.09 18.59 15.98
C ASP A 213 1.05 19.46 16.51
N LYS A 214 1.62 19.09 17.67
CA LYS A 214 2.69 19.82 18.34
C LYS A 214 4.09 19.37 17.93
N LEU A 215 4.27 18.09 17.61
CA LEU A 215 5.57 17.52 17.26
C LEU A 215 6.03 17.95 15.86
N PRO A 216 7.35 18.14 15.64
CA PRO A 216 7.88 18.52 14.32
C PRO A 216 7.53 17.52 13.23
N GLN A 217 7.27 18.02 12.01
CA GLN A 217 7.02 17.16 10.82
C GLN A 217 8.22 16.25 10.48
N LYS A 218 9.44 16.66 10.85
CA LYS A 218 10.67 15.90 10.64
C LYS A 218 10.87 14.73 11.60
N LEU A 219 9.98 14.55 12.62
CA LEU A 219 10.04 13.41 13.54
C LEU A 219 9.91 12.11 12.78
N LYS A 220 10.85 11.22 12.96
CA LYS A 220 10.88 9.87 12.38
C LYS A 220 10.41 8.88 13.44
N ILE A 221 9.16 8.47 13.40
CA ILE A 221 8.56 7.53 14.35
C ILE A 221 7.91 6.34 13.64
N CYS A 222 8.17 5.14 14.12
CA CYS A 222 7.65 3.89 13.63
C CYS A 222 7.07 3.06 14.78
N PHE A 223 5.90 2.48 14.61
CA PHE A 223 5.28 1.60 15.58
C PHE A 223 5.44 0.13 15.16
N ALA A 224 5.84 -0.69 16.11
CA ALA A 224 6.04 -2.13 15.92
C ALA A 224 4.73 -2.89 15.62
N HIS A 225 4.86 -4.11 15.08
CA HIS A 225 3.77 -5.05 14.83
C HIS A 225 2.64 -4.47 13.95
N GLY A 226 3.02 -3.81 12.85
CA GLY A 226 2.07 -3.20 11.93
C GLY A 226 1.20 -2.09 12.54
N GLY A 227 1.65 -1.47 13.65
CA GLY A 227 0.82 -0.55 14.42
C GLY A 227 -0.27 -1.26 15.23
N GLY A 228 -0.12 -2.55 15.48
CA GLY A 228 -1.08 -3.38 16.21
C GLY A 228 -2.42 -3.51 15.48
N SER A 229 -3.52 -3.20 16.18
CA SER A 229 -4.87 -3.24 15.61
C SER A 229 -5.31 -1.91 14.98
N PHE A 230 -4.44 -0.90 14.92
CA PHE A 230 -4.80 0.47 14.56
C PHE A 230 -5.41 0.57 13.15
N ALA A 231 -4.74 0.00 12.14
CA ALA A 231 -5.20 0.09 10.76
C ALA A 231 -6.61 -0.51 10.57
N PHE A 232 -6.90 -1.65 11.22
CA PHE A 232 -8.21 -2.30 11.15
C PHE A 232 -9.30 -1.49 11.88
N LEU A 233 -8.97 -0.79 12.97
CA LEU A 233 -9.91 -0.05 13.78
C LEU A 233 -9.97 1.45 13.45
N LEU A 234 -9.23 1.92 12.44
CA LEU A 234 -9.22 3.32 12.02
C LEU A 234 -10.62 3.83 11.67
N GLY A 235 -11.42 3.07 10.93
CA GLY A 235 -12.80 3.44 10.61
C GLY A 235 -13.70 3.59 11.84
N ARG A 236 -13.49 2.78 12.90
CA ARG A 236 -14.18 2.94 14.18
C ARG A 236 -13.77 4.24 14.89
N LEU A 237 -12.48 4.57 14.85
CA LEU A 237 -11.94 5.79 15.43
C LEU A 237 -12.48 7.04 14.71
N GLU A 238 -12.46 7.03 13.38
CA GLU A 238 -13.06 8.07 12.54
C GLU A 238 -14.55 8.29 12.84
N ASN A 239 -15.31 7.21 12.91
CA ASN A 239 -16.73 7.29 13.21
C ASN A 239 -16.99 7.85 14.62
N ALA A 240 -16.20 7.46 15.61
CA ALA A 240 -16.30 8.00 16.96
C ALA A 240 -15.92 9.49 17.00
N TRP A 241 -14.83 9.87 16.35
CA TRP A 241 -14.35 11.24 16.24
C TRP A 241 -15.42 12.15 15.60
N LYS A 242 -16.05 11.68 14.53
CA LYS A 242 -17.09 12.45 13.81
C LYS A 242 -18.37 12.64 14.62
N ASN A 243 -18.78 11.64 15.41
CA ASN A 243 -20.13 11.58 15.97
C ASN A 243 -20.20 11.79 17.48
N HIS A 244 -19.08 11.85 18.20
CA HIS A 244 -19.09 11.96 19.66
C HIS A 244 -18.09 13.01 20.15
N PRO A 245 -18.55 14.12 20.79
CA PRO A 245 -17.67 15.23 21.18
C PRO A 245 -16.45 14.84 22.03
N VAL A 246 -16.62 13.86 22.95
CA VAL A 246 -15.49 13.39 23.79
C VAL A 246 -14.44 12.65 22.98
N ALA A 247 -14.84 11.98 21.90
CA ALA A 247 -13.93 11.22 21.04
C ALA A 247 -13.12 12.11 20.08
N HIS A 248 -13.41 13.41 19.99
CA HIS A 248 -12.56 14.36 19.26
C HIS A 248 -11.19 14.51 19.91
N GLY A 249 -11.08 14.31 21.23
CA GLY A 249 -9.85 14.64 21.95
C GLY A 249 -9.52 16.12 21.80
N VAL A 250 -8.23 16.41 21.59
CA VAL A 250 -7.72 17.77 21.32
C VAL A 250 -7.00 17.88 19.98
N CYS A 251 -7.09 16.86 19.13
CA CYS A 251 -6.46 16.85 17.81
C CYS A 251 -7.18 17.79 16.82
N GLU A 252 -6.40 18.42 15.92
CA GLU A 252 -6.92 19.42 14.98
C GLU A 252 -7.60 18.79 13.76
N LEU A 253 -7.20 17.58 13.37
CA LEU A 253 -7.64 16.90 12.16
C LEU A 253 -8.31 15.55 12.49
N PRO A 254 -9.13 15.00 11.58
CA PRO A 254 -9.63 13.63 11.70
C PRO A 254 -8.48 12.61 11.78
N PRO A 255 -8.63 11.50 12.51
CA PRO A 255 -7.57 10.52 12.75
C PRO A 255 -6.85 10.02 11.49
N SER A 256 -7.56 9.80 10.37
CA SER A 256 -6.96 9.38 9.10
C SER A 256 -6.00 10.39 8.47
N GLN A 257 -6.10 11.65 8.82
CA GLN A 257 -5.21 12.70 8.31
C GLN A 257 -3.80 12.66 8.96
N TYR A 258 -3.62 11.86 10.02
CA TYR A 258 -2.34 11.68 10.70
C TYR A 258 -1.51 10.49 10.19
N LEU A 259 -2.00 9.70 9.23
CA LEU A 259 -1.28 8.53 8.71
C LEU A 259 0.08 8.88 8.11
N ASN A 260 0.27 10.10 7.64
CA ASN A 260 1.55 10.59 7.13
C ASN A 260 2.54 11.03 8.23
N ARG A 261 2.14 11.01 9.52
CA ARG A 261 2.96 11.43 10.65
C ARG A 261 3.83 10.32 11.24
N PHE A 262 3.54 9.06 10.93
CA PHE A 262 4.25 7.90 11.45
C PHE A 262 4.34 6.78 10.41
N SER A 263 5.19 5.83 10.70
CA SER A 263 5.33 4.59 9.95
C SER A 263 5.00 3.39 10.85
N VAL A 264 4.86 2.22 10.24
CA VAL A 264 4.70 0.94 10.94
C VAL A 264 5.64 -0.10 10.33
N ASP A 265 5.91 -1.17 11.04
CA ASP A 265 6.63 -2.31 10.46
C ASP A 265 5.69 -3.34 9.80
N SER A 266 6.29 -4.38 9.21
CA SER A 266 5.58 -5.44 8.50
C SER A 266 5.27 -6.68 9.33
N ALA A 267 5.49 -6.66 10.66
CA ALA A 267 5.32 -7.84 11.51
C ALA A 267 3.83 -8.17 11.77
N VAL A 268 3.09 -8.54 10.73
CA VAL A 268 1.67 -8.88 10.75
C VAL A 268 1.39 -10.35 10.34
N PHE A 269 2.41 -11.09 9.88
CA PHE A 269 2.46 -12.55 9.68
C PHE A 269 1.39 -13.17 8.76
N ASP A 270 0.60 -12.39 8.03
CA ASP A 270 -0.39 -12.86 7.05
C ASP A 270 -0.37 -11.95 5.81
N PRO A 271 -0.32 -12.51 4.58
CA PRO A 271 -0.27 -11.69 3.36
C PRO A 271 -1.46 -10.73 3.20
N ARG A 272 -2.67 -11.15 3.58
CA ARG A 272 -3.88 -10.30 3.51
C ARG A 272 -3.82 -9.17 4.52
N ALA A 273 -3.26 -9.43 5.71
CA ALA A 273 -3.04 -8.40 6.73
C ALA A 273 -1.99 -7.38 6.25
N LEU A 274 -0.92 -7.83 5.59
CA LEU A 274 0.09 -6.94 5.00
C LEU A 274 -0.51 -6.08 3.87
N GLU A 275 -1.28 -6.67 2.97
CA GLU A 275 -1.95 -5.95 1.88
C GLU A 275 -2.92 -4.90 2.42
N PHE A 276 -3.74 -5.25 3.42
CA PHE A 276 -4.63 -4.32 4.10
C PHE A 276 -3.85 -3.20 4.79
N LEU A 277 -2.77 -3.52 5.48
CA LEU A 277 -1.91 -2.55 6.16
C LEU A 277 -1.31 -1.55 5.16
N VAL A 278 -0.75 -2.04 4.04
CA VAL A 278 -0.19 -1.21 2.98
C VAL A 278 -1.27 -0.38 2.29
N GLY A 279 -2.45 -0.95 2.04
CA GLY A 279 -3.60 -0.23 1.50
C GLY A 279 -4.11 0.90 2.39
N THR A 280 -3.96 0.75 3.72
CA THR A 280 -4.41 1.76 4.70
C THR A 280 -3.34 2.83 4.93
N MET A 281 -2.08 2.42 5.14
CA MET A 281 -0.97 3.32 5.52
C MET A 281 -0.27 3.97 4.33
N GLY A 282 -0.32 3.33 3.16
CA GLY A 282 0.55 3.64 2.02
C GLY A 282 1.84 2.82 2.02
N ASP A 283 2.35 2.50 0.83
CA ASP A 283 3.56 1.68 0.65
C ASP A 283 4.86 2.37 1.07
N ASP A 284 4.83 3.68 1.30
CA ASP A 284 5.96 4.49 1.78
C ASP A 284 6.01 4.58 3.33
N ARG A 285 5.05 3.99 4.04
CA ARG A 285 4.91 4.03 5.50
C ARG A 285 5.05 2.68 6.18
N VAL A 286 5.23 1.61 5.43
CA VAL A 286 5.47 0.26 5.96
C VAL A 286 6.92 -0.14 5.70
N MET A 287 7.62 -0.68 6.71
CA MET A 287 9.02 -1.11 6.63
C MET A 287 9.16 -2.55 7.08
N LEU A 288 10.14 -3.28 6.53
CA LEU A 288 10.46 -4.61 7.02
C LEU A 288 10.84 -4.56 8.50
N GLY A 289 10.09 -5.28 9.32
CA GLY A 289 10.39 -5.57 10.71
C GLY A 289 9.95 -6.97 11.04
N SER A 290 10.84 -7.78 11.62
CA SER A 290 10.67 -9.22 11.74
C SER A 290 10.36 -9.73 13.15
N ASP A 291 10.62 -8.95 14.18
CA ASP A 291 10.66 -9.39 15.59
C ASP A 291 11.66 -10.53 15.85
N TYR A 292 12.67 -10.66 14.96
CA TYR A 292 13.76 -11.65 15.06
C TYR A 292 14.61 -11.40 16.32
N PRO A 293 15.13 -12.43 17.01
CA PRO A 293 15.09 -13.84 16.67
C PRO A 293 14.04 -14.66 17.44
N PHE A 294 12.94 -14.08 17.84
CA PHE A 294 11.94 -14.74 18.68
C PHE A 294 11.01 -15.67 17.88
N PRO A 295 10.46 -16.74 18.53
CA PRO A 295 9.58 -17.70 17.84
C PRO A 295 8.26 -17.08 17.31
N LEU A 296 7.85 -15.92 17.84
CA LEU A 296 6.70 -15.16 17.34
C LEU A 296 7.08 -14.22 16.19
N GLY A 297 8.36 -14.10 15.86
CA GLY A 297 8.85 -13.31 14.74
C GLY A 297 8.67 -13.99 13.39
N GLU A 298 9.03 -13.29 12.33
CA GLU A 298 8.96 -13.78 10.95
C GLU A 298 10.18 -14.68 10.64
N HIS A 299 9.93 -15.88 10.14
CA HIS A 299 10.94 -16.83 9.71
C HIS A 299 10.51 -17.56 8.43
N PRO A 300 11.25 -17.47 7.28
CA PRO A 300 12.43 -16.60 7.04
C PRO A 300 12.07 -15.10 7.03
N VAL A 301 13.04 -14.27 7.46
CA VAL A 301 12.82 -12.81 7.54
C VAL A 301 12.58 -12.21 6.15
N GLY A 302 11.51 -11.41 6.01
CA GLY A 302 11.14 -10.72 4.78
C GLY A 302 10.37 -11.60 3.77
N GLU A 303 10.08 -12.85 4.07
CA GLU A 303 9.33 -13.77 3.20
C GLU A 303 7.90 -13.27 2.97
N LEU A 304 7.26 -12.74 4.00
CA LEU A 304 5.91 -12.19 3.91
C LEU A 304 5.81 -11.09 2.83
N ILE A 305 6.78 -10.18 2.78
CA ILE A 305 6.80 -9.13 1.77
C ILE A 305 7.13 -9.72 0.39
N ARG A 306 8.13 -10.61 0.29
CA ARG A 306 8.56 -11.19 -0.98
C ARG A 306 7.46 -12.00 -1.66
N THR A 307 6.69 -12.75 -0.89
CA THR A 307 5.61 -13.63 -1.38
C THR A 307 4.24 -12.95 -1.50
N SER A 308 4.08 -11.71 -0.98
CA SER A 308 2.84 -10.95 -1.09
C SER A 308 2.49 -10.62 -2.55
N THR A 309 1.25 -10.22 -2.81
CA THR A 309 0.79 -9.76 -4.13
C THR A 309 1.12 -8.28 -4.41
N LEU A 310 1.83 -7.60 -3.51
CA LEU A 310 2.23 -6.21 -3.67
C LEU A 310 3.10 -6.01 -4.92
N ALA A 311 2.95 -4.87 -5.59
CA ALA A 311 3.76 -4.49 -6.74
C ALA A 311 5.26 -4.48 -6.40
N ALA A 312 6.12 -4.77 -7.38
CA ALA A 312 7.58 -4.88 -7.19
C ALA A 312 8.20 -3.59 -6.58
N ASP A 313 7.71 -2.41 -6.98
CA ASP A 313 8.15 -1.14 -6.39
C ASP A 313 7.77 -1.02 -4.90
N ALA A 314 6.54 -1.37 -4.55
CA ALA A 314 6.09 -1.41 -3.15
C ALA A 314 6.93 -2.39 -2.33
N LYS A 315 7.16 -3.63 -2.83
CA LYS A 315 8.07 -4.59 -2.16
C LYS A 315 9.45 -4.02 -1.94
N SER A 316 10.02 -3.35 -2.94
CA SER A 316 11.34 -2.71 -2.85
C SER A 316 11.38 -1.60 -1.79
N LYS A 317 10.31 -0.80 -1.70
CA LYS A 317 10.15 0.21 -0.65
C LYS A 317 10.08 -0.43 0.74
N LEU A 318 9.22 -1.44 0.92
CA LEU A 318 9.02 -2.11 2.20
C LEU A 318 10.30 -2.84 2.66
N LEU A 319 10.98 -3.55 1.76
CA LEU A 319 12.18 -4.33 2.08
C LEU A 319 13.38 -3.47 2.48
N GLY A 320 13.49 -2.21 2.00
CA GLY A 320 14.65 -1.41 2.33
C GLY A 320 14.50 0.09 2.10
N GLY A 321 13.88 0.54 1.01
CA GLY A 321 13.85 1.96 0.63
C GLY A 321 13.22 2.87 1.70
N ASN A 322 12.18 2.41 2.38
CA ASN A 322 11.56 3.16 3.47
C ASN A 322 12.49 3.21 4.70
N ALA A 323 13.15 2.10 5.00
CA ALA A 323 14.09 2.01 6.13
C ALA A 323 15.33 2.90 5.90
N GLU A 324 15.88 2.97 4.66
CA GLU A 324 16.97 3.90 4.35
C GLU A 324 16.58 5.36 4.65
N ARG A 325 15.39 5.79 4.22
CA ARG A 325 14.87 7.14 4.52
C ARG A 325 14.63 7.38 6.01
N PHE A 326 14.00 6.40 6.66
CA PHE A 326 13.70 6.45 8.11
C PHE A 326 14.97 6.58 8.95
N LEU A 327 16.00 5.80 8.63
CA LEU A 327 17.27 5.79 9.36
C LEU A 327 18.23 6.89 8.91
N GLY A 328 17.99 7.55 7.78
CA GLY A 328 18.89 8.53 7.19
C GLY A 328 20.18 7.90 6.62
N LEU A 329 20.12 6.63 6.20
CA LEU A 329 21.25 5.91 5.62
C LEU A 329 21.39 6.22 4.13
N LYS A 330 22.65 6.29 3.66
CA LYS A 330 23.00 6.31 2.23
C LYS A 330 23.87 5.08 1.97
N LEU A 331 23.24 3.93 1.65
CA LEU A 331 23.95 2.66 1.49
C LEU A 331 24.49 2.44 0.05
N ASN A 332 24.28 3.36 -0.89
CA ASN A 332 24.65 3.22 -2.30
C ASN A 332 25.96 3.91 -2.72
N GLU A 333 26.93 4.08 -1.83
CA GLU A 333 28.27 4.53 -2.23
C GLU A 333 29.37 3.77 -1.50
N SER A 334 29.63 2.49 -1.85
CA SER A 334 30.95 1.90 -1.67
C SER A 334 31.03 0.49 -2.25
N SER A 335 31.72 0.36 -3.33
CA SER A 335 32.70 -0.62 -3.79
C SER A 335 32.58 -0.87 -5.31
N ALA A 336 33.10 0.04 -6.10
CA ALA A 336 33.68 -0.30 -7.40
C ALA A 336 34.98 0.50 -7.52
N GLY A 337 36.07 -0.24 -7.73
CA GLY A 337 37.42 0.29 -7.80
C GLY A 337 37.59 1.34 -8.90
N THR A 338 38.51 2.21 -8.61
CA THR A 338 39.03 3.28 -9.48
C THR A 338 39.43 2.78 -10.85
N THR A 339 38.73 3.23 -11.88
CA THR A 339 39.28 3.50 -13.20
C THR A 339 38.69 4.84 -13.66
N GLU A 340 39.57 5.83 -13.83
CA GLU A 340 39.23 7.12 -14.40
C GLU A 340 38.85 6.95 -15.88
N GLU A 341 37.57 7.04 -16.18
CA GLU A 341 37.09 7.38 -17.53
C GLU A 341 36.25 8.66 -17.43
N LYS A 342 36.65 9.64 -18.24
CA LYS A 342 35.99 10.93 -18.36
C LYS A 342 34.54 10.73 -18.77
N SER A 343 33.62 11.01 -17.86
CA SER A 343 32.18 11.02 -18.11
C SER A 343 31.79 12.22 -18.97
N PRO A 344 30.87 12.03 -19.94
CA PRO A 344 30.24 13.14 -20.63
C PRO A 344 29.36 13.94 -19.69
N ILE A 345 29.31 15.24 -19.87
CA ILE A 345 28.51 16.21 -19.11
C ILE A 345 27.04 15.82 -19.25
N VAL A 346 26.47 15.17 -18.20
CA VAL A 346 25.02 14.97 -18.09
C VAL A 346 24.43 16.29 -17.58
N PRO A 347 23.45 16.89 -18.29
CA PRO A 347 22.79 18.10 -17.80
C PRO A 347 22.17 17.83 -16.43
N LYS A 348 22.31 18.79 -15.49
CA LYS A 348 21.64 18.75 -14.16
C LYS A 348 20.16 18.46 -14.38
N ARG A 349 19.69 17.26 -13.99
CA ARG A 349 18.26 17.01 -13.87
C ARG A 349 17.72 17.96 -12.82
N GLU A 350 16.78 18.81 -13.19
CA GLU A 350 15.97 19.58 -12.25
C GLU A 350 15.39 18.61 -11.23
N GLN A 351 15.43 19.02 -9.97
CA GLN A 351 14.93 18.17 -8.87
C GLN A 351 13.44 17.96 -9.06
N LEU A 352 13.02 16.72 -9.39
CA LEU A 352 11.61 16.39 -9.58
C LEU A 352 10.83 16.67 -8.30
N THR A 353 9.79 17.48 -8.41
CA THR A 353 8.82 17.76 -7.35
C THR A 353 7.48 17.13 -7.72
N TYR A 354 6.58 16.95 -6.76
CA TYR A 354 5.20 16.53 -7.02
C TYR A 354 4.55 17.37 -8.13
N SER A 355 4.68 18.69 -8.03
CA SER A 355 4.10 19.63 -8.99
C SER A 355 4.73 19.52 -10.37
N SER A 356 6.07 19.38 -10.46
CA SER A 356 6.75 19.27 -11.76
C SER A 356 6.55 17.90 -12.41
N TYR A 357 6.49 16.81 -11.62
CA TYR A 357 6.26 15.48 -12.14
C TYR A 357 4.86 15.30 -12.73
N LEU A 358 3.84 15.80 -12.02
CA LEU A 358 2.44 15.70 -12.44
C LEU A 358 1.99 16.86 -13.33
N HIS A 359 2.87 17.83 -13.61
CA HIS A 359 2.54 19.05 -14.35
C HIS A 359 1.30 19.76 -13.77
N VAL A 360 1.19 19.83 -12.42
CA VAL A 360 0.01 20.34 -11.73
C VAL A 360 -0.36 21.77 -12.17
N PRO A 361 0.57 22.73 -12.32
CA PRO A 361 0.20 24.07 -12.80
C PRO A 361 -0.47 24.04 -14.16
N GLN A 362 0.11 23.30 -15.13
CA GLN A 362 -0.42 23.17 -16.49
C GLN A 362 -1.79 22.48 -16.48
N LEU A 363 -1.93 21.40 -15.68
CA LEU A 363 -3.20 20.67 -15.55
C LEU A 363 -4.32 21.58 -15.03
N LEU A 364 -4.03 22.43 -14.03
CA LEU A 364 -5.00 23.35 -13.42
C LEU A 364 -5.28 24.61 -14.28
N GLU A 365 -4.60 24.82 -15.39
CA GLU A 365 -4.88 25.87 -16.37
C GLU A 365 -5.80 25.41 -17.53
N LEU A 366 -6.13 24.12 -17.57
CA LEU A 366 -6.95 23.53 -18.65
C LEU A 366 -8.47 23.74 -18.46
N GLN A 367 -8.93 24.18 -17.30
CA GLN A 367 -10.35 24.43 -17.01
C GLN A 367 -10.70 25.86 -17.45
N ARG A 368 -11.35 25.97 -18.61
CA ARG A 368 -11.69 27.27 -19.23
C ARG A 368 -13.19 27.36 -19.51
N PRO A 369 -13.99 27.91 -18.60
CA PRO A 369 -15.41 28.16 -18.82
C PRO A 369 -15.66 29.03 -20.06
N GLN A 370 -16.74 28.75 -20.76
CA GLN A 370 -17.20 29.51 -21.96
C GLN A 370 -18.23 30.54 -21.62
N SER A 371 -18.91 30.43 -20.46
CA SER A 371 -19.95 31.37 -20.03
C SER A 371 -19.34 32.71 -19.56
N SER A 372 -20.03 33.81 -19.90
CA SER A 372 -19.67 35.17 -19.46
C SER A 372 -20.92 35.94 -19.01
N PRO A 373 -21.08 36.28 -17.73
CA PRO A 373 -20.19 35.96 -16.61
C PRO A 373 -20.08 34.43 -16.37
N GLU A 374 -18.96 33.98 -15.79
CA GLU A 374 -18.72 32.55 -15.53
C GLU A 374 -19.83 31.94 -14.67
N HIS A 375 -20.40 30.83 -15.14
CA HIS A 375 -21.37 30.05 -14.38
C HIS A 375 -20.65 29.09 -13.44
N HIS A 376 -20.96 29.13 -12.15
CA HIS A 376 -20.25 28.35 -11.12
C HIS A 376 -20.15 26.85 -11.46
N ASP A 377 -21.23 26.22 -11.93
CA ASP A 377 -21.29 24.79 -12.18
C ASP A 377 -20.65 24.38 -13.51
N GLU A 378 -20.26 25.32 -14.38
CA GLU A 378 -19.52 25.01 -15.60
C GLU A 378 -18.11 24.46 -15.28
N MET A 379 -17.45 24.98 -14.25
CA MET A 379 -16.18 24.44 -13.75
C MET A 379 -16.32 22.97 -13.33
N LEU A 380 -17.37 22.62 -12.58
CA LEU A 380 -17.67 21.24 -12.20
C LEU A 380 -17.85 20.36 -13.45
N PHE A 381 -18.61 20.83 -14.42
CA PHE A 381 -18.86 20.10 -15.67
C PHE A 381 -17.56 19.80 -16.43
N ILE A 382 -16.66 20.79 -16.55
CA ILE A 382 -15.35 20.63 -17.20
C ILE A 382 -14.51 19.61 -16.46
N ILE A 383 -14.32 19.77 -15.15
CA ILE A 383 -13.45 18.88 -14.34
C ILE A 383 -13.91 17.44 -14.41
N VAL A 384 -15.21 17.18 -14.26
CA VAL A 384 -15.72 15.80 -14.31
C VAL A 384 -15.48 15.18 -15.68
N HIS A 385 -15.67 15.89 -16.78
CA HIS A 385 -15.40 15.34 -18.12
C HIS A 385 -13.90 15.13 -18.36
N GLN A 386 -13.04 16.03 -17.89
CA GLN A 386 -11.58 15.83 -17.95
C GLN A 386 -11.14 14.62 -17.16
N THR A 387 -11.72 14.37 -15.99
CA THR A 387 -11.40 13.19 -15.19
C THR A 387 -11.87 11.89 -15.86
N TYR A 388 -13.01 11.88 -16.58
CA TYR A 388 -13.40 10.74 -17.42
C TYR A 388 -12.35 10.45 -18.50
N GLU A 389 -11.88 11.46 -19.22
CA GLU A 389 -10.87 11.30 -20.28
C GLU A 389 -9.52 10.80 -19.74
N LEU A 390 -9.10 11.25 -18.55
CA LEU A 390 -7.88 10.76 -17.89
C LEU A 390 -8.02 9.27 -17.50
N TRP A 391 -9.18 8.86 -16.98
CA TRP A 391 -9.42 7.47 -16.66
C TRP A 391 -9.57 6.58 -17.90
N PHE A 392 -10.16 7.08 -18.99
CA PHE A 392 -10.18 6.35 -20.26
C PHE A 392 -8.77 6.11 -20.80
N LYS A 393 -7.87 7.08 -20.64
CA LYS A 393 -6.46 6.92 -21.01
C LYS A 393 -5.79 5.79 -20.23
N GLU A 394 -6.01 5.70 -18.92
CA GLU A 394 -5.47 4.63 -18.09
C GLU A 394 -6.09 3.28 -18.43
N LEU A 395 -7.42 3.22 -18.64
CA LEU A 395 -8.10 1.99 -19.09
C LEU A 395 -7.52 1.48 -20.41
N LEU A 396 -7.28 2.35 -21.39
CA LEU A 396 -6.67 1.97 -22.67
C LEU A 396 -5.25 1.44 -22.47
N HIS A 397 -4.46 2.08 -21.62
CA HIS A 397 -3.09 1.66 -21.30
C HIS A 397 -3.07 0.25 -20.69
N ASP A 398 -3.93 -0.01 -19.71
CA ASP A 398 -4.02 -1.31 -19.05
C ASP A 398 -4.59 -2.39 -19.97
N LEU A 399 -5.64 -2.11 -20.75
CA LEU A 399 -6.25 -3.07 -21.66
C LEU A 399 -5.32 -3.44 -22.83
N ASP A 400 -4.47 -2.50 -23.29
CA ASP A 400 -3.43 -2.81 -24.27
C ASP A 400 -2.38 -3.77 -23.70
N ALA A 401 -2.01 -3.59 -22.42
CA ALA A 401 -1.13 -4.51 -21.73
C ALA A 401 -1.80 -5.89 -21.52
N VAL A 402 -3.10 -5.95 -21.22
CA VAL A 402 -3.87 -7.21 -21.15
C VAL A 402 -3.83 -7.94 -22.50
N VAL A 403 -4.03 -7.22 -23.60
CA VAL A 403 -3.94 -7.81 -24.96
C VAL A 403 -2.53 -8.35 -25.21
N GLY A 404 -1.48 -7.64 -24.80
CA GLY A 404 -0.10 -8.10 -24.88
C GLY A 404 0.12 -9.40 -24.11
N ASN A 405 -0.22 -9.42 -22.83
CA ASN A 405 -0.09 -10.60 -21.96
C ASN A 405 -0.86 -11.83 -22.52
N LEU A 406 -2.08 -11.64 -23.02
CA LEU A 406 -2.84 -12.74 -23.60
C LEU A 406 -2.21 -13.24 -24.91
N LYS A 407 -1.60 -12.39 -25.74
CA LYS A 407 -0.83 -12.80 -26.92
C LYS A 407 0.42 -13.60 -26.53
N ASP A 408 1.12 -13.19 -25.49
CA ASP A 408 2.28 -13.91 -24.97
C ASP A 408 1.86 -15.28 -24.40
N ALA A 409 0.70 -15.37 -23.75
CA ALA A 409 0.11 -16.65 -23.32
C ALA A 409 -0.29 -17.55 -24.50
N VAL A 410 -0.68 -17.00 -25.65
CA VAL A 410 -0.89 -17.79 -26.90
C VAL A 410 0.43 -18.39 -27.36
N ALA A 411 1.51 -17.61 -27.33
CA ALA A 411 2.85 -18.05 -27.75
C ALA A 411 3.44 -19.09 -26.77
N ASN A 412 3.12 -19.04 -25.49
CA ASN A 412 3.59 -19.94 -24.45
C ASN A 412 2.45 -20.47 -23.54
N PRO A 413 1.63 -21.41 -24.02
CA PRO A 413 0.44 -21.89 -23.30
C PRO A 413 0.72 -22.60 -21.96
N GLN A 414 1.98 -22.89 -21.63
CA GLN A 414 2.39 -23.52 -20.37
C GLN A 414 2.72 -22.48 -19.27
N SER A 415 2.92 -21.21 -19.64
CA SER A 415 3.13 -20.13 -18.67
C SER A 415 1.78 -19.63 -18.17
N HIS A 416 1.71 -19.45 -16.84
CA HIS A 416 0.54 -18.86 -16.19
C HIS A 416 0.79 -17.40 -15.77
N ASP A 417 2.02 -16.92 -15.80
CA ASP A 417 2.40 -15.61 -15.29
C ASP A 417 1.72 -14.48 -16.08
N GLU A 418 1.68 -14.60 -17.41
CA GLU A 418 1.03 -13.62 -18.29
C GLU A 418 -0.50 -13.59 -18.06
N VAL A 419 -1.10 -14.75 -17.78
CA VAL A 419 -2.55 -14.87 -17.51
C VAL A 419 -2.89 -14.23 -16.15
N TYR A 420 -2.04 -14.45 -15.12
CA TYR A 420 -2.20 -13.79 -13.82
C TYR A 420 -2.02 -12.28 -13.92
N GLU A 421 -1.05 -11.81 -14.71
CA GLU A 421 -0.84 -10.38 -14.94
C GLU A 421 -2.02 -9.76 -15.69
N ALA A 422 -2.57 -10.44 -16.71
CA ALA A 422 -3.78 -10.01 -17.37
C ALA A 422 -4.96 -9.87 -16.39
N ALA A 423 -5.18 -10.86 -15.52
CA ALA A 423 -6.23 -10.82 -14.50
C ALA A 423 -6.02 -9.65 -13.52
N ARG A 424 -4.77 -9.40 -13.09
CA ARG A 424 -4.43 -8.27 -12.22
C ARG A 424 -4.76 -6.91 -12.85
N LEU A 425 -4.39 -6.72 -14.12
CA LEU A 425 -4.68 -5.49 -14.85
C LEU A 425 -6.20 -5.30 -15.06
N LEU A 426 -6.91 -6.37 -15.42
CA LEU A 426 -8.38 -6.35 -15.56
C LEU A 426 -9.05 -5.97 -14.24
N ARG A 427 -8.55 -6.44 -13.09
CA ARG A 427 -9.05 -6.02 -11.79
C ARG A 427 -8.90 -4.51 -11.60
N ARG A 428 -7.77 -3.91 -11.99
CA ARG A 428 -7.59 -2.45 -11.93
C ARG A 428 -8.57 -1.73 -12.87
N CYS A 429 -8.76 -2.22 -14.08
CA CYS A 429 -9.78 -1.69 -15.00
C CYS A 429 -11.19 -1.71 -14.36
N THR A 430 -11.53 -2.79 -13.65
CA THR A 430 -12.79 -2.92 -12.91
C THR A 430 -12.93 -1.82 -11.86
N GLU A 431 -11.90 -1.60 -11.02
CA GLU A 431 -11.94 -0.56 -9.98
C GLU A 431 -12.01 0.86 -10.56
N ILE A 432 -11.27 1.14 -11.64
CA ILE A 432 -11.38 2.42 -12.35
C ILE A 432 -12.82 2.62 -12.86
N THR A 433 -13.42 1.58 -13.44
CA THR A 433 -14.78 1.68 -13.98
C THR A 433 -15.81 1.91 -12.86
N ARG A 434 -15.62 1.37 -11.65
CA ARG A 434 -16.44 1.73 -10.47
C ARG A 434 -16.37 3.22 -10.16
N VAL A 435 -15.17 3.80 -10.14
CA VAL A 435 -15.00 5.24 -9.95
C VAL A 435 -15.73 6.03 -11.02
N LEU A 436 -15.68 5.60 -12.29
CA LEU A 436 -16.41 6.23 -13.39
C LEU A 436 -17.95 6.19 -13.17
N VAL A 437 -18.47 5.07 -12.65
CA VAL A 437 -19.91 4.96 -12.31
C VAL A 437 -20.28 5.89 -11.15
N GLU A 438 -19.44 5.97 -10.11
CA GLU A 438 -19.69 6.80 -8.93
C GLU A 438 -19.60 8.30 -9.22
N GLN A 439 -18.77 8.72 -10.18
CA GLN A 439 -18.63 10.14 -10.56
C GLN A 439 -19.95 10.78 -11.03
N PHE A 440 -20.91 10.00 -11.51
CA PHE A 440 -22.24 10.54 -11.86
C PHE A 440 -22.93 11.20 -10.68
N THR A 441 -22.71 10.71 -9.45
CA THR A 441 -23.31 11.32 -8.25
C THR A 441 -22.87 12.76 -8.05
N ILE A 442 -21.66 13.11 -8.50
CA ILE A 442 -21.13 14.48 -8.44
C ILE A 442 -21.89 15.37 -9.45
N LEU A 443 -22.05 14.91 -10.69
CA LEU A 443 -22.83 15.66 -11.72
C LEU A 443 -24.31 15.80 -11.34
N GLU A 444 -24.87 14.82 -10.63
CA GLU A 444 -26.26 14.86 -10.16
C GLU A 444 -26.53 15.95 -9.12
N THR A 445 -25.49 16.53 -8.52
CA THR A 445 -25.62 17.70 -7.63
C THR A 445 -25.91 18.98 -8.38
N MET A 446 -25.63 19.04 -9.69
CA MET A 446 -25.91 20.19 -10.54
C MET A 446 -27.42 20.27 -10.87
N LEU A 447 -28.03 21.43 -10.65
CA LEU A 447 -29.42 21.62 -11.00
C LEU A 447 -29.62 21.67 -12.53
N PRO A 448 -30.72 21.11 -13.08
CA PRO A 448 -31.03 21.19 -14.51
C PRO A 448 -31.02 22.63 -15.07
N THR A 449 -31.51 23.60 -14.29
CA THR A 449 -31.49 25.00 -14.66
C THR A 449 -30.08 25.58 -14.78
N HIS A 450 -29.16 25.13 -13.95
CA HIS A 450 -27.77 25.57 -13.99
C HIS A 450 -27.06 25.03 -15.24
N PHE A 451 -27.24 23.76 -15.57
CA PHE A 451 -26.71 23.18 -16.81
C PHE A 451 -27.29 23.90 -18.04
N LEU A 452 -28.61 24.15 -18.07
CA LEU A 452 -29.26 24.81 -19.19
C LEU A 452 -28.80 26.25 -19.39
N ALA A 453 -28.25 26.91 -18.36
CA ALA A 453 -27.74 28.27 -18.45
C ALA A 453 -26.52 28.41 -19.36
N PHE A 454 -25.66 27.39 -19.41
CA PHE A 454 -24.47 27.40 -20.27
C PHE A 454 -24.47 26.34 -21.38
N ARG A 455 -25.43 25.41 -21.39
CA ARG A 455 -25.50 24.30 -22.35
C ARG A 455 -25.37 24.73 -23.82
N ASN A 456 -26.04 25.79 -24.22
CA ASN A 456 -26.04 26.24 -25.61
C ASN A 456 -24.68 26.77 -26.09
N LEU A 457 -23.82 27.17 -25.14
CA LEU A 457 -22.44 27.60 -25.43
C LEU A 457 -21.53 26.44 -25.77
N LEU A 458 -21.95 25.19 -25.45
CA LEU A 458 -21.17 23.99 -25.71
C LEU A 458 -21.39 23.44 -27.13
N GLU A 459 -22.42 23.89 -27.86
CA GLU A 459 -22.68 23.39 -29.22
C GLU A 459 -21.57 23.81 -30.20
N PRO A 460 -21.04 22.87 -31.03
CA PRO A 460 -21.53 21.48 -31.30
C PRO A 460 -20.83 20.40 -30.50
N ALA A 461 -20.12 20.72 -29.40
CA ALA A 461 -19.38 19.75 -28.60
C ALA A 461 -20.34 18.74 -27.91
N SER A 462 -19.96 17.45 -27.94
CA SER A 462 -20.75 16.37 -27.39
C SER A 462 -19.87 15.23 -26.90
N GLY A 463 -20.29 14.53 -25.85
CA GLY A 463 -19.62 13.31 -25.37
C GLY A 463 -19.52 12.20 -26.42
N PHE A 464 -20.31 12.24 -27.49
CA PHE A 464 -20.15 11.37 -28.68
C PHE A 464 -18.79 11.53 -29.36
N GLN A 465 -18.13 12.66 -29.16
CA GLN A 465 -16.83 12.98 -29.75
C GLN A 465 -15.65 12.51 -28.87
N SER A 466 -15.91 11.82 -27.76
CA SER A 466 -14.82 11.20 -27.00
C SER A 466 -14.16 10.09 -27.82
N GLU A 467 -12.95 10.39 -28.28
CA GLU A 467 -12.13 9.45 -29.08
C GLU A 467 -11.68 8.28 -28.23
N GLN A 468 -11.26 8.52 -27.00
CA GLN A 468 -10.79 7.49 -26.08
C GLN A 468 -11.89 6.50 -25.71
N PHE A 469 -13.10 6.98 -25.45
CA PHE A 469 -14.23 6.07 -25.19
C PHE A 469 -14.55 5.20 -26.41
N ARG A 470 -14.45 5.76 -27.62
CA ARG A 470 -14.64 4.99 -28.86
C ARG A 470 -13.52 3.98 -29.07
N GLU A 471 -12.28 4.37 -28.81
CA GLU A 471 -11.13 3.49 -28.86
C GLU A 471 -11.28 2.30 -27.90
N LEU A 472 -11.78 2.55 -26.67
CA LEU A 472 -12.08 1.53 -25.68
C LEU A 472 -13.13 0.52 -26.20
N GLU A 473 -14.22 1.00 -26.82
CA GLU A 473 -15.23 0.11 -27.41
C GLU A 473 -14.64 -0.78 -28.52
N PHE A 474 -13.80 -0.23 -29.40
CA PHE A 474 -13.15 -0.98 -30.48
C PHE A 474 -12.15 -2.00 -29.93
N LEU A 475 -11.34 -1.59 -28.95
CA LEU A 475 -10.40 -2.47 -28.29
C LEU A 475 -11.09 -3.65 -27.59
N CYS A 476 -12.27 -3.44 -27.02
CA CYS A 476 -13.06 -4.50 -26.37
C CYS A 476 -13.90 -5.34 -27.35
N GLY A 477 -13.96 -4.97 -28.63
CA GLY A 477 -14.63 -5.77 -29.68
C GLY A 477 -15.95 -5.21 -30.23
N LEU A 478 -16.42 -4.06 -29.77
CA LEU A 478 -17.57 -3.35 -30.34
C LEU A 478 -17.15 -2.46 -31.52
N LYS A 479 -16.78 -3.06 -32.63
CA LYS A 479 -16.26 -2.40 -33.83
C LYS A 479 -17.40 -1.98 -34.76
N ASP A 480 -17.77 -0.68 -34.72
CA ASP A 480 -18.77 -0.08 -35.60
C ASP A 480 -18.12 1.05 -36.45
N GLU A 481 -17.79 0.71 -37.71
CA GLU A 481 -17.16 1.63 -38.66
C GLU A 481 -17.97 2.92 -38.85
N LYS A 482 -19.31 2.87 -38.68
CA LYS A 482 -20.17 4.06 -38.83
C LYS A 482 -19.83 5.14 -37.81
N MET A 483 -19.20 4.78 -36.70
CA MET A 483 -18.82 5.72 -35.66
C MET A 483 -17.65 6.63 -36.06
N LEU A 484 -16.81 6.22 -37.01
CA LEU A 484 -15.70 7.06 -37.52
C LEU A 484 -16.15 8.41 -38.07
N ARG A 485 -17.38 8.49 -38.60
CA ARG A 485 -17.93 9.74 -39.16
C ARG A 485 -18.08 10.88 -38.14
N TYR A 486 -18.13 10.56 -36.85
CA TYR A 486 -18.28 11.55 -35.77
C TYR A 486 -16.94 12.10 -35.27
N HIS A 487 -15.80 11.54 -35.75
CA HIS A 487 -14.44 11.84 -35.28
C HIS A 487 -13.56 12.45 -36.39
N HIS A 488 -14.15 13.21 -37.31
CA HIS A 488 -13.45 13.86 -38.43
C HIS A 488 -12.52 15.02 -38.08
N PRO A 489 -12.64 15.73 -36.93
CA PRO A 489 -11.92 17.00 -36.77
C PRO A 489 -10.40 16.86 -36.57
N THR A 490 -9.92 15.72 -36.09
CA THR A 490 -8.48 15.48 -35.83
C THR A 490 -7.99 14.29 -36.66
N PRO A 491 -7.11 14.53 -37.67
CA PRO A 491 -6.58 13.43 -38.51
C PRO A 491 -5.91 12.31 -37.72
N GLU A 492 -5.21 12.66 -36.63
CA GLU A 492 -4.50 11.73 -35.75
C GLU A 492 -5.46 10.80 -35.04
N ALA A 493 -6.52 11.33 -34.46
CA ALA A 493 -7.54 10.55 -33.78
C ALA A 493 -8.30 9.62 -34.75
N HIS A 494 -8.62 10.12 -35.93
CA HIS A 494 -9.24 9.31 -36.98
C HIS A 494 -8.34 8.13 -37.39
N ALA A 495 -7.05 8.37 -37.59
CA ALA A 495 -6.07 7.34 -37.92
C ALA A 495 -5.93 6.31 -36.77
N GLN A 496 -5.95 6.75 -35.51
CA GLN A 496 -5.90 5.88 -34.34
C GLN A 496 -7.14 4.95 -34.30
N LEU A 497 -8.34 5.50 -34.45
CA LEU A 497 -9.57 4.72 -34.48
C LEU A 497 -9.64 3.75 -35.66
N GLN A 498 -9.15 4.14 -36.84
CA GLN A 498 -9.03 3.25 -38.01
C GLN A 498 -8.08 2.06 -37.71
N ARG A 499 -6.95 2.33 -37.06
CA ARG A 499 -6.01 1.29 -36.64
C ARG A 499 -6.70 0.29 -35.70
N ARG A 500 -7.39 0.79 -34.66
CA ARG A 500 -8.12 -0.06 -33.70
C ARG A 500 -9.24 -0.91 -34.34
N LEU A 501 -9.87 -0.40 -35.39
CA LEU A 501 -10.86 -1.15 -36.15
C LEU A 501 -10.27 -2.39 -36.81
N LEU A 502 -9.03 -2.30 -37.31
CA LEU A 502 -8.34 -3.35 -38.05
C LEU A 502 -7.57 -4.34 -37.17
N GLU A 503 -7.03 -3.89 -36.03
CA GLU A 503 -6.28 -4.72 -35.09
C GLU A 503 -7.19 -5.74 -34.40
N PRO A 504 -6.69 -6.93 -34.00
CA PRO A 504 -7.46 -7.86 -33.16
C PRO A 504 -7.90 -7.19 -31.84
N SER A 505 -9.16 -7.34 -31.48
CA SER A 505 -9.67 -6.84 -30.20
C SER A 505 -9.24 -7.73 -29.04
N LEU A 506 -9.38 -7.23 -27.81
CA LEU A 506 -9.20 -8.03 -26.60
C LEU A 506 -10.06 -9.30 -26.62
N ARG A 507 -11.31 -9.18 -27.10
CA ARG A 507 -12.21 -10.32 -27.27
C ARG A 507 -11.64 -11.35 -28.27
N ASP A 508 -11.08 -10.89 -29.40
CA ASP A 508 -10.49 -11.79 -30.40
C ASP A 508 -9.27 -12.51 -29.82
N VAL A 509 -8.34 -11.78 -29.19
CA VAL A 509 -7.11 -12.35 -28.59
C VAL A 509 -7.45 -13.33 -27.46
N PHE A 510 -8.46 -13.05 -26.65
CA PHE A 510 -8.92 -13.99 -25.61
C PHE A 510 -9.35 -15.33 -26.23
N PHE A 511 -10.15 -15.31 -27.31
CA PHE A 511 -10.58 -16.55 -27.97
C PHE A 511 -9.46 -17.22 -28.78
N GLU A 512 -8.50 -16.47 -29.32
CA GLU A 512 -7.27 -17.03 -29.90
C GLU A 512 -6.46 -17.82 -28.87
N ALA A 513 -6.38 -17.32 -27.64
CA ALA A 513 -5.72 -18.03 -26.55
C ALA A 513 -6.45 -19.33 -26.19
N LEU A 514 -7.78 -19.32 -26.10
CA LEU A 514 -8.56 -20.55 -25.89
C LEU A 514 -8.39 -21.56 -27.04
N GLN A 515 -8.21 -21.07 -28.27
CA GLN A 515 -7.93 -21.93 -29.43
C GLN A 515 -6.53 -22.56 -29.33
N ALA A 516 -5.48 -21.78 -28.95
CA ALA A 516 -4.13 -22.28 -28.73
C ALA A 516 -4.09 -23.36 -27.64
N MET A 517 -4.92 -23.24 -26.61
CA MET A 517 -5.10 -24.24 -25.55
C MET A 517 -5.90 -25.47 -25.98
N GLY A 518 -6.40 -25.55 -27.24
CA GLY A 518 -7.22 -26.64 -27.74
C GLY A 518 -8.67 -26.67 -27.21
N LYS A 519 -9.12 -25.58 -26.56
CA LYS A 519 -10.47 -25.44 -26.01
C LYS A 519 -11.49 -25.00 -27.08
N LEU A 520 -11.03 -24.34 -28.13
CA LEU A 520 -11.83 -23.88 -29.26
C LEU A 520 -11.27 -24.44 -30.56
N LYS A 521 -12.10 -25.01 -31.39
CA LYS A 521 -11.69 -25.49 -32.75
C LYS A 521 -11.81 -24.35 -33.74
N SER A 522 -10.85 -24.25 -34.65
CA SER A 522 -10.94 -23.34 -35.80
C SER A 522 -11.88 -23.98 -36.82
N ASP A 523 -13.02 -23.37 -37.08
CA ASP A 523 -13.91 -23.75 -38.17
C ASP A 523 -14.15 -22.52 -39.05
N GLY A 524 -13.43 -22.47 -40.18
CA GLY A 524 -13.51 -21.37 -41.16
C GLY A 524 -14.85 -21.32 -41.91
N THR A 525 -15.68 -22.33 -41.79
CA THR A 525 -16.97 -22.46 -42.52
C THR A 525 -18.18 -22.16 -41.63
N ALA A 526 -17.97 -21.99 -40.29
CA ALA A 526 -19.03 -21.79 -39.33
C ALA A 526 -19.74 -20.44 -39.50
N THR A 527 -21.05 -20.43 -39.32
CA THR A 527 -21.86 -19.21 -39.25
C THR A 527 -21.48 -18.38 -38.00
N GLU A 528 -21.86 -17.12 -37.96
CA GLU A 528 -21.63 -16.24 -36.79
C GLU A 528 -22.24 -16.83 -35.52
N ARG A 529 -23.45 -17.39 -35.61
CA ARG A 529 -24.12 -18.04 -34.48
C ARG A 529 -23.36 -19.28 -34.00
N GLU A 530 -22.92 -20.14 -34.91
CA GLU A 530 -22.14 -21.35 -34.56
C GLU A 530 -20.82 -20.99 -33.88
N ARG A 531 -20.13 -19.93 -34.36
CA ARG A 531 -18.92 -19.40 -33.71
C ARG A 531 -19.22 -18.89 -32.32
N PHE A 532 -20.28 -18.12 -32.13
CA PHE A 532 -20.71 -17.61 -30.82
C PHE A 532 -20.98 -18.77 -29.84
N GLU A 533 -21.77 -19.76 -30.23
CA GLU A 533 -22.06 -20.92 -29.38
C GLU A 533 -20.82 -21.77 -29.10
N ALA A 534 -19.89 -21.91 -30.05
CA ALA A 534 -18.64 -22.63 -29.85
C ALA A 534 -17.73 -21.89 -28.84
N ARG A 535 -17.65 -20.55 -28.90
CA ARG A 535 -16.92 -19.70 -27.95
C ARG A 535 -17.51 -19.81 -26.55
N ALA A 536 -18.84 -19.76 -26.38
CA ALA A 536 -19.50 -19.95 -25.09
C ALA A 536 -19.22 -21.33 -24.49
N ARG A 537 -19.24 -22.40 -25.30
CA ARG A 537 -18.87 -23.75 -24.85
C ARG A 537 -17.39 -23.88 -24.49
N ALA A 538 -16.48 -23.17 -25.17
CA ALA A 538 -15.07 -23.15 -24.83
C ALA A 538 -14.85 -22.53 -23.43
N VAL A 539 -15.52 -21.41 -23.14
CA VAL A 539 -15.52 -20.81 -21.81
C VAL A 539 -16.09 -21.76 -20.74
N LEU A 540 -17.24 -22.38 -21.02
CA LEU A 540 -17.86 -23.41 -20.14
C LEU A 540 -16.87 -24.53 -19.79
N SER A 541 -16.03 -24.96 -20.76
CA SER A 541 -15.04 -26.02 -20.53
C SER A 541 -13.96 -25.65 -19.51
N LEU A 542 -13.66 -24.37 -19.31
CA LEU A 542 -12.76 -23.90 -18.26
C LEU A 542 -13.39 -24.08 -16.89
N TYR A 543 -14.66 -23.67 -16.73
CA TYR A 543 -15.39 -23.81 -15.46
C TYR A 543 -15.60 -25.26 -15.03
N ARG A 544 -15.73 -26.19 -15.99
CA ARG A 544 -15.85 -27.64 -15.70
C ARG A 544 -14.55 -28.27 -15.19
N ASP A 545 -13.40 -27.64 -15.39
CA ASP A 545 -12.10 -28.07 -14.88
C ASP A 545 -11.41 -26.91 -14.16
N GLU A 546 -12.08 -26.44 -13.11
CA GLU A 546 -11.66 -25.27 -12.33
C GLU A 546 -10.23 -25.39 -11.80
N HIS A 547 -9.84 -26.60 -11.39
CA HIS A 547 -8.51 -26.82 -10.82
C HIS A 547 -7.39 -26.52 -11.81
N SER A 548 -7.54 -26.97 -13.06
CA SER A 548 -6.53 -26.79 -14.12
C SER A 548 -6.53 -25.39 -14.74
N TYR A 549 -7.68 -24.68 -14.72
CA TYR A 549 -7.84 -23.42 -15.45
C TYR A 549 -8.15 -22.22 -14.55
N ARG A 550 -7.78 -22.27 -13.28
CA ARG A 550 -8.12 -21.25 -12.28
C ARG A 550 -7.73 -19.82 -12.71
N ALA A 551 -6.53 -19.63 -13.28
CA ALA A 551 -6.07 -18.32 -13.76
C ALA A 551 -6.95 -17.80 -14.92
N TRP A 552 -7.34 -18.66 -15.85
CA TRP A 552 -8.22 -18.32 -16.97
C TRP A 552 -9.65 -18.01 -16.52
N ILE A 553 -10.14 -18.72 -15.51
CA ILE A 553 -11.44 -18.43 -14.89
C ILE A 553 -11.42 -17.05 -14.23
N ASP A 554 -10.32 -16.68 -13.55
CA ASP A 554 -10.20 -15.33 -12.98
C ASP A 554 -10.24 -14.26 -14.09
N VAL A 555 -9.56 -14.47 -15.22
CA VAL A 555 -9.69 -13.57 -16.39
C VAL A 555 -11.16 -13.50 -16.87
N CYS A 556 -11.87 -14.63 -16.99
CA CYS A 556 -13.28 -14.64 -17.38
C CYS A 556 -14.17 -13.85 -16.42
N GLU A 557 -13.96 -14.03 -15.11
CA GLU A 557 -14.70 -13.28 -14.08
C GLU A 557 -14.42 -11.78 -14.15
N ARG A 558 -13.14 -11.37 -14.30
CA ARG A 558 -12.78 -9.96 -14.44
C ARG A 558 -13.32 -9.31 -15.70
N LEU A 559 -13.26 -9.98 -16.84
CA LEU A 559 -13.86 -9.50 -18.08
C LEU A 559 -15.39 -9.33 -17.96
N THR A 560 -16.05 -10.25 -17.28
CA THR A 560 -17.50 -10.17 -17.03
C THR A 560 -17.86 -9.03 -16.10
N GLU A 561 -17.12 -8.86 -15.01
CA GLU A 561 -17.29 -7.77 -14.04
C GLU A 561 -17.04 -6.39 -14.68
N PHE A 562 -16.00 -6.28 -15.52
CA PHE A 562 -15.72 -5.08 -16.30
C PHE A 562 -16.88 -4.75 -17.26
N ASP A 563 -17.40 -5.72 -18.00
CA ASP A 563 -18.52 -5.56 -18.92
C ASP A 563 -19.80 -5.12 -18.17
N GLU A 564 -20.10 -5.73 -17.02
CA GLU A 564 -21.21 -5.35 -16.14
C GLU A 564 -21.11 -3.87 -15.70
N LEU A 565 -19.93 -3.44 -15.29
CA LEU A 565 -19.71 -2.06 -14.86
C LEU A 565 -19.83 -1.06 -16.00
N VAL A 566 -19.41 -1.41 -17.22
CA VAL A 566 -19.62 -0.57 -18.41
C VAL A 566 -21.10 -0.44 -18.75
N VAL A 567 -21.89 -1.52 -18.63
CA VAL A 567 -23.35 -1.45 -18.78
C VAL A 567 -23.96 -0.56 -17.69
N SER A 568 -23.51 -0.69 -16.45
CA SER A 568 -23.93 0.17 -15.33
C SER A 568 -23.58 1.63 -15.58
N TRP A 569 -22.38 1.93 -16.10
CA TRP A 569 -21.97 3.28 -16.49
C TRP A 569 -22.89 3.87 -17.57
N ARG A 570 -23.21 3.10 -18.63
CA ARG A 570 -24.15 3.53 -19.67
C ARG A 570 -25.54 3.83 -19.12
N LEU A 571 -26.05 2.97 -18.22
CA LEU A 571 -27.35 3.16 -17.58
C LEU A 571 -27.38 4.45 -16.75
N ARG A 572 -26.36 4.68 -15.91
CA ARG A 572 -26.23 5.90 -15.11
C ARG A 572 -26.14 7.16 -15.99
N HIS A 573 -25.39 7.07 -17.09
CA HIS A 573 -25.31 8.17 -18.05
C HIS A 573 -26.69 8.49 -18.66
N ILE A 574 -27.47 7.49 -19.08
CA ILE A 574 -28.83 7.69 -19.60
C ILE A 574 -29.72 8.36 -18.55
N GLN A 575 -29.70 7.86 -17.32
CA GLN A 575 -30.48 8.41 -16.21
C GLN A 575 -30.11 9.88 -15.93
N LEU A 576 -28.83 10.21 -15.93
CA LEU A 576 -28.36 11.58 -15.77
C LEU A 576 -28.87 12.49 -16.90
N VAL A 577 -28.73 12.04 -18.16
CA VAL A 577 -29.20 12.81 -19.33
C VAL A 577 -30.72 13.06 -19.24
N GLU A 578 -31.52 12.02 -18.93
CA GLU A 578 -32.96 12.15 -18.74
C GLU A 578 -33.31 13.13 -17.58
N ARG A 579 -32.57 13.05 -16.48
CA ARG A 579 -32.77 13.91 -15.31
C ARG A 579 -32.45 15.38 -15.59
N VAL A 580 -31.43 15.66 -16.42
CA VAL A 580 -30.94 17.04 -16.65
C VAL A 580 -31.61 17.71 -17.84
N ILE A 581 -31.75 16.99 -18.98
CA ILE A 581 -32.32 17.59 -20.20
C ILE A 581 -33.63 16.96 -20.66
N GLY A 582 -34.09 15.88 -20.03
CA GLY A 582 -35.32 15.18 -20.42
C GLY A 582 -35.18 14.54 -21.82
N ILE A 583 -36.19 14.73 -22.65
CA ILE A 583 -36.26 14.21 -24.02
C ILE A 583 -35.63 15.15 -25.08
N ARG A 584 -34.94 16.20 -24.65
CA ARG A 584 -34.31 17.16 -25.58
C ARG A 584 -33.17 16.50 -26.35
N MET A 585 -32.92 17.03 -27.56
CA MET A 585 -31.76 16.62 -28.35
C MET A 585 -30.45 16.96 -27.63
N GLY A 586 -29.43 16.10 -27.78
CA GLY A 586 -28.07 16.38 -27.29
C GLY A 586 -27.43 17.54 -28.06
N THR A 587 -26.41 18.19 -27.47
CA THR A 587 -25.65 19.31 -28.09
C THR A 587 -24.98 18.92 -29.43
N GLY A 588 -24.64 17.63 -29.63
CA GLY A 588 -24.07 17.09 -30.88
C GLY A 588 -25.12 16.63 -31.90
N GLY A 589 -26.41 17.03 -31.78
CA GLY A 589 -27.48 16.69 -32.74
C GLY A 589 -27.99 15.24 -32.66
N SER A 590 -27.59 14.48 -31.65
CA SER A 590 -28.11 13.11 -31.42
C SER A 590 -29.53 13.14 -30.80
N ALA A 591 -30.28 12.02 -30.96
CA ALA A 591 -31.62 11.86 -30.36
C ALA A 591 -31.59 11.77 -28.81
N GLY A 592 -30.51 12.19 -28.15
CA GLY A 592 -30.36 12.24 -26.69
C GLY A 592 -30.51 10.85 -26.02
N ALA A 593 -31.25 10.79 -24.92
CA ALA A 593 -31.44 9.57 -24.14
C ALA A 593 -31.98 8.38 -24.95
N SER A 594 -32.83 8.63 -25.96
CA SER A 594 -33.40 7.56 -26.78
C SER A 594 -32.35 6.78 -27.59
N TYR A 595 -31.33 7.48 -28.11
CA TYR A 595 -30.21 6.82 -28.79
C TYR A 595 -29.33 6.04 -27.81
N LEU A 596 -29.03 6.61 -26.66
CA LEU A 596 -28.21 5.97 -25.64
C LEU A 596 -28.82 4.65 -25.16
N LYS A 597 -30.14 4.56 -25.08
CA LYS A 597 -30.87 3.32 -24.70
C LYS A 597 -30.55 2.14 -25.64
N LEU A 598 -30.28 2.39 -26.92
CA LEU A 598 -29.90 1.35 -27.88
C LEU A 598 -28.51 0.75 -27.61
N THR A 599 -27.72 1.36 -26.74
CA THR A 599 -26.38 0.88 -26.37
C THR A 599 -26.39 0.00 -25.13
N LEU A 600 -27.49 -0.09 -24.37
CA LEU A 600 -27.55 -0.85 -23.11
C LEU A 600 -27.33 -2.36 -23.31
N ASP A 601 -27.86 -2.92 -24.38
CA ASP A 601 -27.75 -4.35 -24.65
C ASP A 601 -26.40 -4.75 -25.30
N LYS A 602 -25.54 -3.75 -25.60
CA LYS A 602 -24.24 -3.99 -26.23
C LYS A 602 -23.21 -4.39 -25.19
N LYS A 603 -22.94 -5.68 -25.06
CA LYS A 603 -21.89 -6.24 -24.22
C LYS A 603 -20.58 -6.36 -24.98
N PHE A 604 -19.45 -6.22 -24.29
CA PHE A 604 -18.13 -6.45 -24.87
C PHE A 604 -17.83 -7.95 -25.06
N PHE A 605 -18.23 -8.76 -24.09
CA PHE A 605 -17.93 -10.19 -24.02
C PHE A 605 -19.21 -11.05 -23.88
N PRO A 606 -20.15 -11.01 -24.82
CA PRO A 606 -21.46 -11.66 -24.67
C PRO A 606 -21.37 -13.19 -24.52
N GLU A 607 -20.31 -13.84 -25.02
CA GLU A 607 -20.10 -15.28 -24.89
C GLU A 607 -19.82 -15.71 -23.45
N LEU A 608 -19.19 -14.82 -22.63
CA LEU A 608 -18.97 -15.08 -21.20
C LEU A 608 -20.29 -15.11 -20.43
N TRP A 609 -21.26 -14.29 -20.85
CA TRP A 609 -22.61 -14.29 -20.27
C TRP A 609 -23.41 -15.53 -20.72
N GLU A 610 -23.31 -15.91 -21.98
CA GLU A 610 -23.97 -17.10 -22.50
C GLU A 610 -23.44 -18.40 -21.85
N ALA A 611 -22.14 -18.49 -21.63
CA ALA A 611 -21.53 -19.62 -20.93
C ALA A 611 -22.17 -19.91 -19.57
N ARG A 612 -22.65 -18.88 -18.86
CA ARG A 612 -23.35 -19.03 -17.56
C ARG A 612 -24.70 -19.69 -17.71
N THR A 613 -25.43 -19.42 -18.80
CA THR A 613 -26.69 -20.10 -19.13
C THR A 613 -26.46 -21.59 -19.33
N LEU A 614 -25.30 -21.96 -19.87
CA LEU A 614 -24.93 -23.35 -20.17
C LEU A 614 -24.32 -24.11 -18.97
N LEU A 615 -24.08 -23.47 -17.83
CA LEU A 615 -23.47 -24.12 -16.64
C LEU A 615 -24.35 -25.24 -16.06
N THR A 616 -25.64 -25.22 -16.27
CA THR A 616 -26.61 -26.22 -15.76
C THR A 616 -26.86 -27.38 -16.71
N GLU A 617 -26.33 -27.34 -17.91
CA GLU A 617 -26.38 -28.42 -18.89
C GLU A 617 -25.11 -29.31 -18.80
#